data_431da5b57a5645ef91001157e5582bcb
#
_entry.id   431da5b57a5645ef91001157e5582bcb
#
_cell.length_a   1.000
_cell.length_b   1.000
_cell.length_c   1.000
_cell.angle_alpha   90.00
_cell.angle_beta   90.00
_cell.angle_gamma   90.00
#
_symmetry.space_group_name_H-M   'P 1'
#
loop_
_entity.id
_entity.type
_entity.pdbx_description
1 polymer ?
#
loop_
_entity_poly.entity_id
_entity_poly.type
_entity_poly.pdbx_seq_one_letter_code
_entity_poly.pdbx_strand_id
1 'polypeptide(L)'
;MITKKTTHELLKILSSINSTSTLHTFSDELTNSEKHITFSEYLLQKMQEKDISASRLWNLSLIQRNYGYQILDGRKTPGRDKVIALCLSLKLSLEETQRALTLANAGSLYPRRKRDSILIFSLEKSLSVMDTNTLLFDFSEDPLS
;
A
#
# COMPACT_ATOMS: atom_id res chain seq x y z
N MET A 1 20.55 3.38 -6.78
CA MET A 1 19.91 2.05 -6.84
C MET A 1 18.82 2.05 -7.90
N ILE A 2 18.69 0.93 -8.60
CA ILE A 2 17.78 0.81 -9.73
C ILE A 2 16.31 1.02 -9.35
N THR A 3 15.89 0.60 -8.15
CA THR A 3 14.51 0.76 -7.68
C THR A 3 14.11 2.20 -7.38
N LYS A 4 15.08 3.11 -7.26
CA LYS A 4 14.80 4.54 -7.05
C LYS A 4 14.57 5.29 -8.34
N LYS A 5 14.76 4.63 -9.49
CA LYS A 5 14.54 5.24 -10.79
C LYS A 5 13.07 5.25 -11.14
N THR A 6 12.66 6.25 -11.92
CA THR A 6 11.29 6.32 -12.44
C THR A 6 11.06 5.25 -13.49
N THR A 7 9.78 4.96 -13.79
CA THR A 7 9.42 4.05 -14.87
C THR A 7 10.04 4.49 -16.19
N HIS A 8 10.03 5.79 -16.48
CA HIS A 8 10.63 6.35 -17.70
C HIS A 8 12.13 6.07 -17.77
N GLU A 9 12.84 6.26 -16.66
CA GLU A 9 14.29 5.99 -16.58
C GLU A 9 14.60 4.51 -16.78
N LEU A 10 13.79 3.61 -16.20
CA LEU A 10 13.95 2.17 -16.39
C LEU A 10 13.72 1.76 -17.84
N LEU A 11 12.73 2.34 -18.50
CA LEU A 11 12.47 2.09 -19.92
C LEU A 11 13.63 2.55 -20.80
N LYS A 12 14.23 3.69 -20.48
CA LYS A 12 15.43 4.18 -21.17
C LYS A 12 16.60 3.22 -21.05
N ILE A 13 16.84 2.70 -19.85
CA ILE A 13 17.91 1.72 -19.60
C ILE A 13 17.67 0.47 -20.43
N LEU A 14 16.45 -0.07 -20.41
CA LEU A 14 16.09 -1.27 -21.16
C LEU A 14 16.27 -1.07 -22.65
N SER A 15 15.91 0.10 -23.20
CA SER A 15 16.05 0.37 -24.63
C SER A 15 17.51 0.49 -25.05
N SER A 16 18.44 0.75 -24.14
CA SER A 16 19.88 0.83 -24.42
C SER A 16 20.60 -0.50 -24.27
N ILE A 17 19.95 -1.55 -23.78
CA ILE A 17 20.58 -2.87 -23.58
C ILE A 17 20.74 -3.57 -24.91
N ASN A 18 21.99 -3.98 -25.23
CA ASN A 18 22.33 -4.63 -26.48
C ASN A 18 22.73 -6.11 -26.33
N SER A 19 22.76 -6.64 -25.12
CA SER A 19 23.17 -8.02 -24.88
C SER A 19 22.29 -8.68 -23.83
N THR A 20 22.14 -10.00 -23.96
CA THR A 20 21.37 -10.81 -23.00
C THR A 20 22.01 -10.81 -21.62
N SER A 21 23.33 -10.82 -21.54
CA SER A 21 24.03 -10.78 -20.25
C SER A 21 23.78 -9.46 -19.50
N THR A 22 23.75 -8.34 -20.22
CA THR A 22 23.41 -7.06 -19.62
C THR A 22 21.96 -7.03 -19.13
N LEU A 23 21.05 -7.64 -19.90
CA LEU A 23 19.65 -7.74 -19.49
C LEU A 23 19.50 -8.61 -18.23
N HIS A 24 20.24 -9.72 -18.13
CA HIS A 24 20.24 -10.55 -16.91
C HIS A 24 20.70 -9.76 -15.69
N THR A 25 21.76 -8.98 -15.82
CA THR A 25 22.25 -8.14 -14.73
C THR A 25 21.18 -7.14 -14.30
N PHE A 26 20.52 -6.47 -15.25
CA PHE A 26 19.44 -5.54 -14.97
C PHE A 26 18.28 -6.23 -14.23
N SER A 27 17.84 -7.39 -14.71
CA SER A 27 16.77 -8.18 -14.10
C SER A 27 17.13 -8.62 -12.68
N ASP A 28 18.37 -9.07 -12.46
CA ASP A 28 18.84 -9.53 -11.16
C ASP A 28 18.87 -8.36 -10.16
N GLU A 29 19.37 -7.21 -10.56
CA GLU A 29 19.37 -6.02 -9.72
C GLU A 29 17.96 -5.60 -9.34
N LEU A 30 17.04 -5.60 -10.30
CA LEU A 30 15.65 -5.24 -10.08
C LEU A 30 14.98 -6.21 -9.11
N THR A 31 15.15 -7.51 -9.33
CA THR A 31 14.61 -8.56 -8.48
C THR A 31 15.16 -8.49 -7.06
N ASN A 32 16.47 -8.32 -6.91
CA ASN A 32 17.11 -8.20 -5.60
C ASN A 32 16.62 -6.97 -4.84
N SER A 33 16.43 -5.85 -5.53
CA SER A 33 15.94 -4.62 -4.92
C SER A 33 14.49 -4.76 -4.46
N GLU A 34 13.65 -5.44 -5.21
CA GLU A 34 12.24 -5.65 -4.89
C GLU A 34 12.02 -6.67 -3.77
N LYS A 35 12.92 -7.64 -3.61
CA LYS A 35 12.82 -8.68 -2.59
C LYS A 35 12.99 -8.16 -1.16
N HIS A 36 13.45 -6.92 -0.99
CA HIS A 36 13.80 -6.42 0.34
C HIS A 36 12.64 -5.90 1.15
N ILE A 37 11.45 -5.71 0.55
CA ILE A 37 10.29 -5.19 1.26
C ILE A 37 9.05 -6.01 0.96
N THR A 38 8.51 -6.66 1.99
CA THR A 38 7.19 -7.28 1.95
C THR A 38 6.15 -6.30 2.47
N PHE A 39 4.86 -6.62 2.30
CA PHE A 39 3.81 -5.80 2.87
C PHE A 39 3.93 -5.70 4.39
N SER A 40 4.18 -6.82 5.07
CA SER A 40 4.29 -6.83 6.53
C SER A 40 5.47 -6.00 7.03
N GLU A 41 6.60 -6.05 6.32
CA GLU A 41 7.76 -5.21 6.65
C GLU A 41 7.45 -3.73 6.46
N TYR A 42 6.78 -3.38 5.38
CA TYR A 42 6.35 -2.01 5.10
C TYR A 42 5.38 -1.51 6.18
N LEU A 43 4.41 -2.35 6.55
CA LEU A 43 3.45 -2.03 7.59
C LEU A 43 4.15 -1.75 8.92
N LEU A 44 5.07 -2.62 9.32
CA LEU A 44 5.83 -2.46 10.55
C LEU A 44 6.66 -1.17 10.52
N GLN A 45 7.30 -0.88 9.38
CA GLN A 45 8.07 0.35 9.21
C GLN A 45 7.17 1.59 9.41
N LYS A 46 5.99 1.60 8.81
CA LYS A 46 5.05 2.73 8.93
C LYS A 46 4.51 2.87 10.35
N MET A 47 4.26 1.75 11.01
CA MET A 47 3.85 1.77 12.42
C MET A 47 4.93 2.42 13.30
N GLN A 48 6.19 2.09 13.06
CA GLN A 48 7.31 2.67 13.79
C GLN A 48 7.46 4.16 13.51
N GLU A 49 7.36 4.56 12.24
CA GLU A 49 7.44 5.97 11.84
C GLU A 49 6.33 6.81 12.48
N LYS A 50 5.13 6.25 12.59
CA LYS A 50 3.97 6.95 13.15
C LYS A 50 3.79 6.74 14.65
N ASP A 51 4.64 5.92 15.26
CA ASP A 51 4.57 5.59 16.68
C ASP A 51 3.19 5.07 17.09
N ILE A 52 2.67 4.12 16.33
CA ILE A 52 1.38 3.48 16.59
C ILE A 52 1.61 2.01 16.93
N SER A 53 1.07 1.58 18.08
CA SER A 53 1.14 0.18 18.50
C SER A 53 0.22 -0.69 17.65
N ALA A 54 0.51 -1.99 17.61
CA ALA A 54 -0.32 -2.95 16.90
C ALA A 54 -1.76 -2.94 17.44
N SER A 55 -1.93 -2.98 18.75
CA SER A 55 -3.23 -2.97 19.39
C SER A 55 -4.07 -1.75 18.98
N ARG A 56 -3.44 -0.57 18.99
CA ARG A 56 -4.12 0.66 18.58
C ARG A 56 -4.47 0.62 17.10
N LEU A 57 -3.56 0.10 16.28
CA LEU A 57 -3.81 0.02 14.84
C LEU A 57 -5.03 -0.87 14.53
N TRP A 58 -5.15 -2.00 15.22
CA TRP A 58 -6.33 -2.88 15.00
C TRP A 58 -7.62 -2.17 15.40
N ASN A 59 -7.62 -1.44 16.49
CA ASN A 59 -8.78 -0.65 16.90
C ASN A 59 -9.17 0.41 15.87
N LEU A 60 -8.20 1.17 15.40
CA LEU A 60 -8.43 2.26 14.45
C LEU A 60 -8.89 1.74 13.09
N SER A 61 -8.32 0.64 12.64
CA SER A 61 -8.61 0.08 11.31
C SER A 61 -9.82 -0.84 11.31
N LEU A 62 -10.39 -1.15 12.46
CA LEU A 62 -11.51 -2.08 12.63
C LEU A 62 -11.15 -3.49 12.14
N ILE A 63 -9.90 -3.86 12.24
CA ILE A 63 -9.41 -5.19 11.89
C ILE A 63 -9.40 -6.04 13.15
N GLN A 64 -9.92 -7.27 13.03
CA GLN A 64 -9.92 -8.23 14.13
C GLN A 64 -8.48 -8.50 14.57
N ARG A 65 -8.25 -8.51 15.89
CA ARG A 65 -6.92 -8.60 16.47
C ARG A 65 -6.10 -9.79 15.96
N ASN A 66 -6.67 -10.98 15.95
CA ASN A 66 -5.95 -12.18 15.50
C ASN A 66 -5.54 -12.07 14.03
N TYR A 67 -6.43 -11.57 13.19
CA TYR A 67 -6.13 -11.35 11.78
C TYR A 67 -5.04 -10.28 11.61
N GLY A 68 -5.12 -9.21 12.39
CA GLY A 68 -4.10 -8.16 12.40
C GLY A 68 -2.71 -8.70 12.67
N TYR A 69 -2.55 -9.51 13.69
CA TYR A 69 -1.25 -10.11 14.00
C TYR A 69 -0.78 -11.10 12.93
N GLN A 70 -1.69 -11.80 12.27
CA GLN A 70 -1.35 -12.65 11.12
C GLN A 70 -0.86 -11.85 9.92
N ILE A 71 -1.42 -10.66 9.71
CA ILE A 71 -0.91 -9.71 8.69
C ILE A 71 0.52 -9.27 9.07
N LEU A 72 0.69 -8.87 10.31
CA LEU A 72 1.97 -8.28 10.78
C LEU A 72 3.11 -9.29 10.77
N ASP A 73 2.84 -10.56 11.04
CA ASP A 73 3.87 -11.60 11.01
C ASP A 73 4.09 -12.22 9.62
N GLY A 74 3.35 -11.76 8.62
CA GLY A 74 3.52 -12.18 7.24
C GLY A 74 2.74 -13.42 6.82
N ARG A 75 1.97 -14.04 7.73
CA ARG A 75 1.17 -15.23 7.40
C ARG A 75 -0.02 -14.94 6.50
N LYS A 76 -0.57 -13.73 6.58
CA LYS A 76 -1.72 -13.30 5.78
C LYS A 76 -1.41 -12.00 5.08
N THR A 77 -1.84 -11.89 3.82
CA THR A 77 -1.81 -10.63 3.09
C THR A 77 -3.24 -10.10 3.05
N PRO A 78 -3.47 -8.86 3.52
CA PRO A 78 -4.83 -8.33 3.57
C PRO A 78 -5.35 -7.99 2.17
N GLY A 79 -6.67 -8.04 2.01
CA GLY A 79 -7.31 -7.56 0.79
C GLY A 79 -7.26 -6.03 0.70
N ARG A 80 -7.70 -5.53 -0.44
CA ARG A 80 -7.61 -4.11 -0.79
C ARG A 80 -8.21 -3.19 0.26
N ASP A 81 -9.43 -3.46 0.69
CA ASP A 81 -10.13 -2.61 1.67
C ASP A 81 -9.40 -2.56 3.01
N LYS A 82 -8.86 -3.70 3.46
CA LYS A 82 -8.11 -3.73 4.72
C LYS A 82 -6.78 -2.97 4.61
N VAL A 83 -6.11 -3.04 3.45
CA VAL A 83 -4.91 -2.23 3.21
C VAL A 83 -5.26 -0.75 3.33
N ILE A 84 -6.35 -0.32 2.70
CA ILE A 84 -6.78 1.08 2.74
C ILE A 84 -7.13 1.49 4.17
N ALA A 85 -7.83 0.63 4.92
CA ALA A 85 -8.16 0.90 6.32
C ALA A 85 -6.90 1.07 7.18
N LEU A 86 -5.90 0.24 6.98
CA LEU A 86 -4.60 0.38 7.67
C LEU A 86 -3.93 1.70 7.31
N CYS A 87 -3.92 2.06 6.04
CA CYS A 87 -3.30 3.31 5.59
C CYS A 87 -4.01 4.55 6.13
N LEU A 88 -5.35 4.54 6.16
CA LEU A 88 -6.12 5.61 6.80
C LEU A 88 -5.78 5.73 8.28
N SER A 89 -5.70 4.61 8.97
CA SER A 89 -5.39 4.59 10.41
C SER A 89 -4.00 5.11 10.72
N LEU A 90 -3.04 4.84 9.83
CA LEU A 90 -1.67 5.31 9.95
C LEU A 90 -1.48 6.74 9.41
N LYS A 91 -2.54 7.34 8.87
CA LYS A 91 -2.48 8.70 8.28
C LYS A 91 -1.44 8.80 7.18
N LEU A 92 -1.36 7.76 6.34
CA LEU A 92 -0.42 7.75 5.22
C LEU A 92 -0.92 8.63 4.07
N SER A 93 0.01 9.11 3.27
CA SER A 93 -0.31 9.84 2.05
C SER A 93 -0.91 8.93 0.99
N LEU A 94 -1.47 9.50 -0.06
CA LEU A 94 -1.94 8.72 -1.20
C LEU A 94 -0.79 7.91 -1.82
N GLU A 95 0.37 8.53 -1.98
CA GLU A 95 1.55 7.87 -2.54
C GLU A 95 1.97 6.65 -1.71
N GLU A 96 2.04 6.82 -0.39
CA GLU A 96 2.36 5.71 0.52
C GLU A 96 1.30 4.61 0.46
N THR A 97 0.03 4.98 0.34
CA THR A 97 -1.07 4.03 0.22
C THR A 97 -1.01 3.25 -1.09
N GLN A 98 -0.71 3.91 -2.20
CA GLN A 98 -0.52 3.23 -3.48
C GLN A 98 0.63 2.23 -3.41
N ARG A 99 1.72 2.59 -2.73
CA ARG A 99 2.83 1.68 -2.48
C ARG A 99 2.39 0.46 -1.67
N ALA A 100 1.64 0.68 -0.60
CA ALA A 100 1.11 -0.39 0.24
C ALA A 100 0.22 -1.35 -0.57
N LEU A 101 -0.66 -0.80 -1.40
CA LEU A 101 -1.54 -1.59 -2.27
C LEU A 101 -0.73 -2.45 -3.24
N THR A 102 0.32 -1.89 -3.83
CA THR A 102 1.22 -2.63 -4.72
C THR A 102 1.89 -3.79 -3.98
N LEU A 103 2.42 -3.54 -2.79
CA LEU A 103 3.09 -4.57 -1.98
C LEU A 103 2.13 -5.68 -1.53
N ALA A 104 0.87 -5.36 -1.31
CA ALA A 104 -0.16 -6.34 -0.97
C ALA A 104 -0.75 -7.03 -2.20
N ASN A 105 -0.23 -6.72 -3.38
CA ASN A 105 -0.74 -7.23 -4.65
C ASN A 105 -2.23 -6.92 -4.83
N ALA A 106 -2.66 -5.76 -4.36
CA ALA A 106 -4.02 -5.25 -4.50
C ALA A 106 -4.03 -4.11 -5.52
N GLY A 107 -5.17 -3.84 -6.09
CA GLY A 107 -5.28 -2.82 -7.12
C GLY A 107 -5.11 -1.40 -6.60
N SER A 108 -4.45 -0.55 -7.38
CA SER A 108 -4.26 0.86 -7.07
C SER A 108 -5.60 1.61 -7.02
N LEU A 109 -5.59 2.77 -6.37
CA LEU A 109 -6.73 3.67 -6.35
C LEU A 109 -6.74 4.52 -7.64
N TYR A 110 -7.89 4.57 -8.31
CA TYR A 110 -8.06 5.32 -9.55
C TYR A 110 -9.07 6.45 -9.35
N PRO A 111 -8.67 7.71 -9.58
CA PRO A 111 -9.56 8.86 -9.34
C PRO A 111 -10.84 8.83 -10.19
N ARG A 112 -10.85 8.13 -11.29
CA ARG A 112 -12.04 8.05 -12.17
C ARG A 112 -13.10 7.08 -11.67
N ARG A 113 -12.78 6.23 -10.67
CA ARG A 113 -13.76 5.36 -10.03
C ARG A 113 -14.38 6.12 -8.86
N LYS A 114 -15.70 6.12 -8.78
CA LYS A 114 -16.44 6.86 -7.74
C LYS A 114 -15.97 6.49 -6.34
N ARG A 115 -15.97 5.20 -6.02
CA ARG A 115 -15.57 4.74 -4.69
C ARG A 115 -14.11 5.10 -4.39
N ASP A 116 -13.22 4.87 -5.36
CA ASP A 116 -11.80 5.21 -5.20
C ASP A 116 -11.59 6.71 -5.00
N SER A 117 -12.35 7.56 -5.69
CA SER A 117 -12.23 9.00 -5.53
C SER A 117 -12.58 9.44 -4.10
N ILE A 118 -13.57 8.78 -3.49
CA ILE A 118 -13.94 9.04 -2.09
C ILE A 118 -12.80 8.60 -1.16
N LEU A 119 -12.21 7.45 -1.43
CA LEU A 119 -11.09 6.93 -0.64
C LEU A 119 -9.85 7.82 -0.76
N ILE A 120 -9.56 8.31 -1.96
CA ILE A 120 -8.47 9.27 -2.19
C ILE A 120 -8.70 10.55 -1.38
N PHE A 121 -9.91 11.09 -1.46
CA PHE A 121 -10.30 12.26 -0.68
C PHE A 121 -10.08 12.02 0.81
N SER A 122 -10.51 10.86 1.31
CA SER A 122 -10.38 10.51 2.72
C SER A 122 -8.92 10.44 3.17
N LEU A 123 -8.05 9.87 2.34
CA LEU A 123 -6.61 9.83 2.61
C LEU A 123 -6.02 11.24 2.66
N GLU A 124 -6.36 12.08 1.69
CA GLU A 124 -5.85 13.45 1.63
C GLU A 124 -6.31 14.31 2.82
N LYS A 125 -7.52 14.06 3.32
CA LYS A 125 -8.07 14.78 4.47
C LYS A 125 -7.72 14.10 5.81
N SER A 126 -6.99 13.01 5.79
CA SER A 126 -6.59 12.25 6.98
C SER A 126 -7.81 11.82 7.83
N LEU A 127 -8.87 11.38 7.17
CA LEU A 127 -10.06 10.91 7.87
C LEU A 127 -9.81 9.57 8.54
N SER A 128 -10.57 9.30 9.60
CA SER A 128 -10.59 7.98 10.22
C SER A 128 -11.30 6.96 9.33
N VAL A 129 -11.14 5.67 9.63
CA VAL A 129 -11.90 4.61 8.94
C VAL A 129 -13.41 4.82 9.15
N MET A 130 -13.82 5.17 10.37
CA MET A 130 -15.23 5.39 10.66
C MET A 130 -15.80 6.54 9.85
N ASP A 131 -15.11 7.66 9.79
CA ASP A 131 -15.55 8.82 9.01
C ASP A 131 -15.56 8.51 7.51
N THR A 132 -14.58 7.76 7.04
CA THR A 132 -14.53 7.32 5.65
C THR A 132 -15.72 6.43 5.31
N ASN A 133 -16.08 5.49 6.19
CA ASN A 133 -17.23 4.63 6.00
C ASN A 133 -18.55 5.41 6.01
N THR A 134 -18.66 6.43 6.84
CA THR A 134 -19.81 7.32 6.82
C THR A 134 -19.91 8.05 5.48
N LEU A 135 -18.80 8.54 4.98
CA LEU A 135 -18.74 9.23 3.70
C LEU A 135 -19.12 8.29 2.55
N LEU A 136 -18.60 7.07 2.56
CA LEU A 136 -18.95 6.04 1.57
C LEU A 136 -20.45 5.78 1.58
N PHE A 137 -21.04 5.61 2.77
CA PHE A 137 -22.45 5.40 2.92
C PHE A 137 -23.27 6.57 2.33
N ASP A 138 -22.86 7.81 2.62
CA ASP A 138 -23.54 9.00 2.11
C ASP A 138 -23.57 9.06 0.59
N PHE A 139 -22.57 8.47 -0.06
CA PHE A 139 -22.48 8.42 -1.52
C PHE A 139 -22.97 7.08 -2.10
N SER A 140 -23.65 6.27 -1.30
CA SER A 140 -24.21 4.98 -1.72
C SER A 140 -23.15 3.98 -2.18
N GLU A 141 -21.97 4.04 -1.57
CA GLU A 141 -20.89 3.08 -1.81
C GLU A 141 -20.72 2.16 -0.61
N ASP A 142 -20.23 0.94 -0.87
CA ASP A 142 -19.98 -0.03 0.18
C ASP A 142 -18.91 0.45 1.16
N PRO A 143 -19.07 0.23 2.47
CA PRO A 143 -18.00 0.56 3.42
C PRO A 143 -16.79 -0.33 3.23
N LEU A 144 -15.67 0.08 3.83
CA LEU A 144 -14.48 -0.73 3.88
C LEU A 144 -14.74 -2.01 4.72
N SER A 145 -14.36 -3.15 4.18
CA SER A 145 -14.62 -4.43 4.85
C SER A 145 -13.45 -5.43 4.80
#